data_dfd53e74d91801840b77fa858d45deef
#
_entry.id   dfd53e74d91801840b77fa858d45deef
#
_cell.length_a   1.000
_cell.length_b   1.000
_cell.length_c   1.000
_cell.angle_alpha   90.00
_cell.angle_beta   90.00
_cell.angle_gamma   90.00
#
_symmetry.space_group_name_H-M   'P 1'
#
loop_
_entity.id
_entity.type
_entity.pdbx_description
1 polymer ?
#
loop_
_entity_poly.entity_id
_entity_poly.type
_entity_poly.pdbx_seq_one_letter_code
_entity_poly.pdbx_strand_id
1 'polypeptide(L)'
;HKEQIRFFIQADPGTAFYVYGARSKLFQLFHNLISNAVKAIQQKKETCRSPHITHITVHLSKEQGHIVLNLSDTGIGMTTEQQSRAFYRGVSFHPGGNGIGLSVVQNIARDLHIKIHIDSAPNQGTTFTLIFPAYEQQLSCPTRTEALTK
;
A
#
# COMPACT_ATOMS: atom_id res chain seq x y z
N HIS A 1 4.08 -21.99 19.27
CA HIS A 1 4.96 -20.89 18.79
C HIS A 1 4.13 -19.94 17.95
N LYS A 2 3.89 -18.73 18.46
CA LYS A 2 3.38 -17.64 17.61
C LYS A 2 4.51 -17.26 16.66
N GLU A 3 4.41 -17.71 15.42
CA GLU A 3 5.33 -17.31 14.37
C GLU A 3 5.19 -15.79 14.12
N GLN A 4 6.28 -15.08 14.30
CA GLN A 4 6.32 -13.63 14.16
C GLN A 4 6.49 -13.24 12.69
N ILE A 5 5.68 -12.29 12.22
CA ILE A 5 5.95 -11.59 10.96
C ILE A 5 7.01 -10.53 11.25
N ARG A 6 8.13 -10.56 10.51
CA ARG A 6 9.18 -9.56 10.65
C ARG A 6 8.84 -8.32 9.82
N PHE A 7 9.11 -7.15 10.37
CA PHE A 7 8.98 -5.88 9.67
C PHE A 7 10.34 -5.26 9.44
N PHE A 8 10.61 -4.84 8.20
CA PHE A 8 11.80 -4.09 7.84
C PHE A 8 11.38 -2.74 7.26
N ILE A 9 11.95 -1.67 7.79
CA ILE A 9 11.74 -0.31 7.26
C ILE A 9 13.10 0.22 6.84
N GLN A 10 13.21 0.59 5.57
CA GLN A 10 14.41 1.14 4.96
C GLN A 10 14.07 2.49 4.33
N ALA A 11 14.95 3.46 4.52
CA ALA A 11 14.82 4.77 3.91
C ALA A 11 16.20 5.27 3.47
N ASP A 12 16.24 6.08 2.42
CA ASP A 12 17.48 6.68 1.95
C ASP A 12 18.12 7.52 3.06
N PRO A 13 19.39 7.27 3.42
CA PRO A 13 20.06 7.95 4.51
C PRO A 13 20.11 9.46 4.29
N GLY A 14 19.82 10.24 5.34
CA GLY A 14 19.89 11.70 5.32
C GLY A 14 18.81 12.39 4.48
N THR A 15 17.83 11.66 3.98
CA THR A 15 16.70 12.20 3.20
C THR A 15 15.51 12.44 4.10
N ALA A 16 14.97 13.66 4.07
CA ALA A 16 13.69 13.98 4.71
C ALA A 16 12.54 13.73 3.72
N PHE A 17 11.51 13.03 4.17
CA PHE A 17 10.33 12.69 3.39
C PHE A 17 9.12 13.46 3.90
N TYR A 18 8.63 14.41 3.11
CA TYR A 18 7.46 15.20 3.44
C TYR A 18 6.35 14.92 2.42
N VAL A 19 5.19 14.56 2.92
CA VAL A 19 3.97 14.38 2.10
C VAL A 19 2.88 15.27 2.64
N TYR A 20 2.08 15.83 1.76
CA TYR A 20 0.90 16.59 2.11
C TYR A 20 -0.32 15.68 2.13
N GLY A 21 -1.12 15.77 3.20
CA GLY A 21 -2.35 14.99 3.30
C GLY A 21 -2.90 14.97 4.71
N ALA A 22 -4.20 14.65 4.83
CA ALA A 22 -4.80 14.43 6.13
C ALA A 22 -4.18 13.19 6.79
N ARG A 23 -3.65 13.35 8.00
CA ARG A 23 -3.02 12.27 8.78
C ARG A 23 -3.91 11.04 8.88
N SER A 24 -5.22 11.23 9.09
CA SER A 24 -6.20 10.14 9.18
C SER A 24 -6.31 9.33 7.89
N LYS A 25 -6.30 10.00 6.72
CA LYS A 25 -6.32 9.33 5.41
C LYS A 25 -5.05 8.53 5.16
N LEU A 26 -3.88 9.10 5.46
CA LEU A 26 -2.61 8.40 5.33
C LEU A 26 -2.54 7.18 6.26
N PHE A 27 -2.98 7.34 7.52
CA PHE A 27 -3.06 6.22 8.45
C PHE A 27 -3.96 5.11 7.93
N GLN A 28 -5.16 5.45 7.42
CA GLN A 28 -6.10 4.48 6.87
C GLN A 28 -5.54 3.76 5.63
N LEU A 29 -4.83 4.49 4.76
CA LEU A 29 -4.16 3.93 3.59
C LEU A 29 -3.14 2.87 4.00
N PHE A 30 -2.21 3.21 4.89
CA PHE A 30 -1.18 2.29 5.35
C PHE A 30 -1.75 1.13 6.16
N HIS A 31 -2.72 1.38 7.03
CA HIS A 31 -3.40 0.32 7.79
C HIS A 31 -4.02 -0.73 6.86
N ASN A 32 -4.71 -0.31 5.79
CA ASN A 32 -5.30 -1.24 4.83
C ASN A 32 -4.23 -2.05 4.07
N LEU A 33 -3.16 -1.41 3.63
CA LEU A 33 -2.08 -2.10 2.91
C LEU A 33 -1.36 -3.12 3.81
N ILE A 34 -1.01 -2.74 5.04
CA ILE A 34 -0.34 -3.63 6.01
C ILE A 34 -1.28 -4.78 6.41
N SER A 35 -2.56 -4.50 6.66
CA SER A 35 -3.54 -5.53 6.99
C SER A 35 -3.69 -6.56 5.87
N ASN A 36 -3.68 -6.12 4.61
CA ASN A 36 -3.72 -7.01 3.46
C ASN A 36 -2.45 -7.88 3.37
N ALA A 37 -1.27 -7.29 3.59
CA ALA A 37 -0.01 -8.02 3.61
C ALA A 37 0.02 -9.10 4.71
N VAL A 38 -0.44 -8.77 5.92
CA VAL A 38 -0.54 -9.75 7.03
C VAL A 38 -1.47 -10.90 6.67
N LYS A 39 -2.66 -10.62 6.11
CA LYS A 39 -3.62 -11.65 5.68
C LYS A 39 -3.05 -12.54 4.58
N ALA A 40 -2.37 -11.95 3.59
CA ALA A 40 -1.74 -12.69 2.51
C ALA A 40 -0.64 -13.65 3.02
N ILE A 41 0.15 -13.23 4.00
CA ILE A 41 1.16 -14.07 4.68
C ILE A 41 0.48 -15.19 5.46
N GLN A 42 -0.58 -14.89 6.22
CA GLN A 42 -1.32 -15.90 6.98
C GLN A 42 -1.93 -16.96 6.06
N GLN A 43 -2.56 -16.53 4.97
CA GLN A 43 -3.15 -17.45 3.99
C GLN A 43 -2.09 -18.34 3.34
N LYS A 44 -0.91 -17.81 3.02
CA LYS A 44 0.19 -18.62 2.49
C LYS A 44 0.65 -19.67 3.49
N LYS A 45 0.73 -19.35 4.77
CA LYS A 45 1.09 -20.31 5.83
C LYS A 45 0.10 -21.45 5.95
N GLU A 46 -1.20 -21.16 5.78
CA GLU A 46 -2.25 -22.18 5.86
C GLU A 46 -2.22 -23.12 4.65
N THR A 47 -1.85 -22.62 3.47
CA THR A 47 -1.87 -23.37 2.21
C THR A 47 -0.56 -24.06 1.89
N CYS A 48 0.57 -23.51 2.33
CA CYS A 48 1.89 -24.04 2.05
C CYS A 48 2.49 -24.69 3.31
N ARG A 49 2.78 -25.99 3.22
CA ARG A 49 3.36 -26.77 4.33
C ARG A 49 4.87 -26.56 4.57
N SER A 50 5.55 -25.86 3.68
CA SER A 50 7.00 -25.60 3.80
C SER A 50 7.27 -24.41 4.70
N PRO A 51 8.37 -24.40 5.48
CA PRO A 51 8.76 -23.24 6.26
C PRO A 51 9.07 -22.06 5.33
N HIS A 52 8.41 -20.92 5.55
CA HIS A 52 8.59 -19.71 4.74
C HIS A 52 9.11 -18.58 5.60
N ILE A 53 10.04 -17.80 5.05
CA ILE A 53 10.45 -16.53 5.65
C ILE A 53 9.28 -15.56 5.48
N THR A 54 8.70 -15.13 6.59
CA THR A 54 7.54 -14.23 6.61
C THR A 54 7.97 -12.83 7.03
N HIS A 55 7.92 -11.90 6.09
CA HIS A 55 8.24 -10.51 6.38
C HIS A 55 7.44 -9.55 5.52
N ILE A 56 7.36 -8.33 6.01
CA ILE A 56 6.87 -7.16 5.29
C ILE A 56 8.03 -6.17 5.26
N THR A 57 8.34 -5.64 4.09
CA THR A 57 9.37 -4.62 3.91
C THR A 57 8.72 -3.33 3.41
N VAL A 58 9.05 -2.23 4.04
CA VAL A 58 8.71 -0.88 3.56
C VAL A 58 10.00 -0.18 3.18
N HIS A 59 10.13 0.21 1.93
CA HIS A 59 11.26 0.97 1.42
C HIS A 59 10.80 2.34 0.94
N LEU A 60 11.48 3.39 1.41
CA LEU A 60 11.24 4.79 1.06
C LEU A 60 12.45 5.32 0.30
N SER A 61 12.20 5.86 -0.89
CA SER A 61 13.19 6.55 -1.72
C SER A 61 12.65 7.88 -2.24
N LYS A 62 13.55 8.72 -2.73
CA LYS A 62 13.19 9.97 -3.40
C LYS A 62 13.70 9.92 -4.84
N GLU A 63 12.79 9.94 -5.79
CA GLU A 63 13.09 9.83 -7.22
C GLU A 63 12.51 11.03 -7.96
N GLN A 64 13.37 11.82 -8.59
CA GLN A 64 12.97 13.01 -9.36
C GLN A 64 12.01 13.95 -8.60
N GLY A 65 12.25 14.13 -7.29
CA GLY A 65 11.42 14.97 -6.42
C GLY A 65 10.17 14.28 -5.86
N HIS A 66 9.79 13.12 -6.38
CA HIS A 66 8.68 12.31 -5.86
C HIS A 66 9.16 11.39 -4.73
N ILE A 67 8.29 11.15 -3.76
CA ILE A 67 8.53 10.11 -2.77
C ILE A 67 7.96 8.81 -3.31
N VAL A 68 8.78 7.79 -3.38
CA VAL A 68 8.39 6.44 -3.77
C VAL A 68 8.43 5.55 -2.53
N LEU A 69 7.30 4.93 -2.24
CA LEU A 69 7.17 3.96 -1.15
C LEU A 69 6.83 2.60 -1.74
N ASN A 70 7.68 1.62 -1.50
CA ASN A 70 7.43 0.22 -1.83
C ASN A 70 7.08 -0.52 -0.54
N LEU A 71 5.89 -1.14 -0.52
CA LEU A 71 5.45 -2.04 0.53
C LEU A 71 5.36 -3.44 -0.05
N SER A 72 6.26 -4.31 0.38
CA SER A 72 6.39 -5.69 -0.13
C SER A 72 6.06 -6.69 0.97
N ASP A 73 5.33 -7.72 0.64
CA ASP A 73 5.06 -8.86 1.51
C ASP A 73 5.50 -10.18 0.87
N THR A 74 5.71 -11.18 1.70
CA THR A 74 6.04 -12.55 1.27
C THR A 74 4.83 -13.48 1.27
N GLY A 75 3.63 -12.94 1.12
CA GLY A 75 2.37 -13.64 1.17
C GLY A 75 2.07 -14.52 -0.03
N ILE A 76 0.81 -14.92 -0.15
CA ILE A 76 0.35 -15.81 -1.22
C ILE A 76 0.41 -15.18 -2.62
N GLY A 77 0.45 -13.85 -2.70
CA GLY A 77 0.44 -13.12 -3.96
C GLY A 77 -0.90 -13.20 -4.69
N MET A 78 -0.90 -12.69 -5.92
CA MET A 78 -2.09 -12.58 -6.77
C MET A 78 -1.79 -13.00 -8.20
N THR A 79 -2.77 -13.63 -8.85
CA THR A 79 -2.75 -13.84 -10.31
C THR A 79 -2.96 -12.52 -11.04
N THR A 80 -2.64 -12.46 -12.32
CA THR A 80 -2.89 -11.27 -13.17
C THR A 80 -4.37 -10.88 -13.17
N GLU A 81 -5.28 -11.84 -13.19
CA GLU A 81 -6.71 -11.58 -13.10
C GLU A 81 -7.11 -10.96 -11.76
N GLN A 82 -6.57 -11.48 -10.66
CA GLN A 82 -6.80 -10.91 -9.32
C GLN A 82 -6.26 -9.49 -9.22
N GLN A 83 -5.06 -9.21 -9.75
CA GLN A 83 -4.48 -7.86 -9.76
C GLN A 83 -5.36 -6.86 -10.51
N SER A 84 -5.91 -7.24 -11.67
CA SER A 84 -6.78 -6.36 -12.46
C SER A 84 -8.07 -5.97 -11.73
N ARG A 85 -8.50 -6.77 -10.75
CA ARG A 85 -9.73 -6.58 -9.97
C ARG A 85 -9.48 -6.14 -8.52
N ALA A 86 -8.22 -6.03 -8.11
CA ALA A 86 -7.85 -5.85 -6.72
C ALA A 86 -8.46 -4.60 -6.04
N PHE A 87 -8.66 -3.54 -6.81
CA PHE A 87 -9.24 -2.29 -6.31
C PHE A 87 -10.77 -2.19 -6.44
N TYR A 88 -11.44 -3.19 -7.00
CA TYR A 88 -12.89 -3.16 -7.11
C TYR A 88 -13.53 -3.41 -5.74
N ARG A 89 -14.51 -2.58 -5.43
CA ARG A 89 -15.24 -2.71 -4.17
C ARG A 89 -15.99 -4.06 -4.11
N GLY A 90 -15.89 -4.73 -2.95
CA GLY A 90 -16.52 -6.03 -2.73
C GLY A 90 -15.71 -7.22 -3.23
N VAL A 91 -14.54 -6.98 -3.85
CA VAL A 91 -13.62 -8.05 -4.26
C VAL A 91 -12.66 -8.33 -3.12
N SER A 92 -12.69 -9.54 -2.58
CA SER A 92 -11.74 -10.03 -1.58
C SER A 92 -11.15 -11.35 -2.04
N PHE A 93 -9.84 -11.47 -1.91
CA PHE A 93 -9.13 -12.71 -2.21
C PHE A 93 -8.73 -13.48 -0.93
N HIS A 94 -9.14 -12.95 0.24
CA HIS A 94 -8.88 -13.57 1.54
C HIS A 94 -10.18 -14.06 2.15
N PRO A 95 -10.18 -15.26 2.77
CA PRO A 95 -11.32 -15.75 3.54
C PRO A 95 -11.73 -14.74 4.63
N GLY A 96 -13.01 -14.43 4.72
CA GLY A 96 -13.54 -13.47 5.71
C GLY A 96 -13.22 -12.00 5.44
N GLY A 97 -12.61 -11.69 4.28
CA GLY A 97 -12.42 -10.30 3.85
C GLY A 97 -13.71 -9.71 3.29
N ASN A 98 -13.96 -8.42 3.57
CA ASN A 98 -15.15 -7.69 3.07
C ASN A 98 -14.92 -7.02 1.70
N GLY A 99 -13.70 -7.09 1.14
CA GLY A 99 -13.36 -6.51 -0.16
C GLY A 99 -13.39 -4.98 -0.21
N ILE A 100 -13.29 -4.30 0.93
CA ILE A 100 -13.35 -2.83 1.00
C ILE A 100 -11.97 -2.20 1.10
N GLY A 101 -10.99 -2.87 1.71
CA GLY A 101 -9.69 -2.29 2.05
C GLY A 101 -8.94 -1.65 0.89
N LEU A 102 -8.77 -2.35 -0.24
CA LEU A 102 -8.05 -1.82 -1.40
C LEU A 102 -8.85 -0.76 -2.17
N SER A 103 -10.18 -0.83 -2.19
CA SER A 103 -11.00 0.23 -2.78
C SER A 103 -10.90 1.54 -1.98
N VAL A 104 -10.77 1.46 -0.65
CA VAL A 104 -10.49 2.62 0.20
C VAL A 104 -9.10 3.19 -0.08
N VAL A 105 -8.08 2.32 -0.23
CA VAL A 105 -6.72 2.73 -0.62
C VAL A 105 -6.75 3.50 -1.94
N GLN A 106 -7.47 2.99 -2.96
CA GLN A 106 -7.59 3.65 -4.26
C GLN A 106 -8.28 5.02 -4.16
N ASN A 107 -9.34 5.15 -3.36
CA ASN A 107 -10.03 6.42 -3.17
C ASN A 107 -9.12 7.46 -2.48
N ILE A 108 -8.40 7.06 -1.43
CA ILE A 108 -7.44 7.93 -0.75
C ILE A 108 -6.31 8.34 -1.68
N ALA A 109 -5.78 7.40 -2.45
CA ALA A 109 -4.72 7.67 -3.43
C ALA A 109 -5.18 8.67 -4.48
N ARG A 110 -6.41 8.54 -4.99
CA ARG A 110 -7.00 9.51 -5.93
C ARG A 110 -7.12 10.90 -5.30
N ASP A 111 -7.65 10.99 -4.08
CA ASP A 111 -7.80 12.26 -3.35
C ASP A 111 -6.45 12.96 -3.11
N LEU A 112 -5.40 12.20 -2.88
CA LEU A 112 -4.05 12.71 -2.59
C LEU A 112 -3.12 12.70 -3.80
N HIS A 113 -3.64 12.39 -5.01
CA HIS A 113 -2.88 12.29 -6.25
C HIS A 113 -1.70 11.31 -6.20
N ILE A 114 -1.82 10.25 -5.39
CA ILE A 114 -0.85 9.17 -5.28
C ILE A 114 -1.07 8.18 -6.43
N LYS A 115 -0.03 7.85 -7.18
CA LYS A 115 -0.07 6.75 -8.15
C LYS A 115 0.23 5.44 -7.43
N ILE A 116 -0.54 4.40 -7.73
CA ILE A 116 -0.36 3.07 -7.15
C ILE A 116 -0.11 2.07 -8.27
N HIS A 117 0.94 1.26 -8.10
CA HIS A 117 1.23 0.10 -8.92
C HIS A 117 1.24 -1.16 -8.05
N ILE A 118 0.80 -2.28 -8.63
CA ILE A 118 0.84 -3.60 -8.02
C ILE A 118 1.76 -4.48 -8.86
N ASP A 119 2.71 -5.12 -8.21
CA ASP A 119 3.51 -6.20 -8.77
C ASP A 119 3.34 -7.42 -7.87
N SER A 120 2.83 -8.52 -8.42
CA SER A 120 2.50 -9.71 -7.66
C SER A 120 2.52 -10.95 -8.54
N ALA A 121 2.88 -12.07 -7.94
CA ALA A 121 2.73 -13.37 -8.58
C ALA A 121 2.33 -14.43 -7.55
N PRO A 122 1.60 -15.49 -7.93
CA PRO A 122 1.20 -16.55 -7.02
C PRO A 122 2.38 -17.13 -6.25
N ASN A 123 2.24 -17.21 -4.94
CA ASN A 123 3.26 -17.69 -3.98
C ASN A 123 4.56 -16.86 -3.89
N GLN A 124 4.64 -15.72 -4.57
CA GLN A 124 5.81 -14.83 -4.54
C GLN A 124 5.61 -13.58 -3.69
N GLY A 125 4.37 -13.36 -3.22
CA GLY A 125 4.00 -12.16 -2.46
C GLY A 125 3.54 -11.02 -3.35
N THR A 126 3.41 -9.84 -2.75
CA THR A 126 2.92 -8.64 -3.42
C THR A 126 3.77 -7.43 -3.06
N THR A 127 4.05 -6.59 -4.05
CA THR A 127 4.64 -5.26 -3.86
C THR A 127 3.65 -4.20 -4.32
N PHE A 128 3.27 -3.31 -3.41
CA PHE A 128 2.58 -2.07 -3.72
C PHE A 128 3.60 -0.94 -3.82
N THR A 129 3.65 -0.28 -4.96
CA THR A 129 4.46 0.92 -5.17
C THR A 129 3.55 2.14 -5.15
N LEU A 130 3.77 3.03 -4.19
CA LEU A 130 3.06 4.29 -4.07
C LEU A 130 3.99 5.44 -4.43
N ILE A 131 3.60 6.24 -5.43
CA ILE A 131 4.34 7.41 -5.87
C ILE A 131 3.56 8.64 -5.43
N PHE A 132 4.09 9.34 -4.42
CA PHE A 132 3.52 10.59 -3.92
C PHE A 132 3.96 11.74 -4.81
N PRO A 133 3.06 12.71 -5.12
CA PRO A 133 3.45 13.89 -5.88
C PRO A 133 4.53 14.67 -5.13
N ALA A 134 5.39 15.38 -5.89
CA ALA A 134 6.42 16.23 -5.30
C ALA A 134 5.78 17.27 -4.36
N TYR A 135 6.42 17.54 -3.22
CA TYR A 135 5.91 18.46 -2.21
C TYR A 135 5.54 19.83 -2.79
N GLU A 136 6.34 20.36 -3.70
CA GLU A 136 6.10 21.63 -4.37
C GLU A 136 4.85 21.61 -5.25
N GLN A 137 4.55 20.48 -5.90
CA GLN A 137 3.34 20.31 -6.71
C GLN A 137 2.08 20.21 -5.83
N GLN A 138 2.22 19.70 -4.60
CA GLN A 138 1.12 19.59 -3.66
C GLN A 138 0.67 20.94 -3.10
N LEU A 139 1.60 21.89 -2.96
CA LEU A 139 1.30 23.25 -2.50
C LEU A 139 0.61 24.11 -3.58
N SER A 140 0.75 23.78 -4.85
CA SER A 140 0.13 24.49 -5.97
C SER A 140 -1.28 24.00 -6.32
N CYS A 141 -1.77 22.93 -5.68
CA CYS A 141 -3.15 22.48 -5.86
C CYS A 141 -4.09 23.37 -5.03
N PRO A 142 -5.01 24.16 -5.65
CA PRO A 142 -5.88 25.04 -4.90
C PRO A 142 -6.74 24.21 -3.94
N THR A 143 -6.58 24.46 -2.66
CA THR A 143 -7.49 23.97 -1.63
C THR A 143 -8.90 24.48 -1.99
N ARG A 144 -9.85 23.58 -2.09
CA ARG A 144 -11.26 23.78 -2.47
C ARG A 144 -12.04 24.68 -1.49
N THR A 145 -11.39 25.66 -0.86
CA THR A 145 -11.95 26.49 0.22
C THR A 145 -12.26 27.93 -0.21
N GLU A 146 -12.01 28.33 -1.47
CA GLU A 146 -12.28 29.70 -1.90
C GLU A 146 -13.51 29.86 -2.84
N ALA A 147 -14.40 28.89 -2.92
CA ALA A 147 -15.58 28.96 -3.79
C ALA A 147 -16.91 29.18 -3.03
N LEU A 148 -16.88 29.77 -1.83
CA LEU A 148 -18.09 30.12 -1.08
C LEU A 148 -18.01 31.55 -0.51
N THR A 149 -17.69 32.55 -1.33
CA THR A 149 -17.99 33.95 -1.03
C THR A 149 -18.16 34.73 -2.33
N LYS A 150 -19.35 34.61 -2.92
CA LYS A 150 -20.04 35.70 -3.66
C LYS A 150 -21.50 35.34 -3.77
#